data_c8f18973e295307b3ca20846e5a7f0fe
#
_entry.id   c8f18973e295307b3ca20846e5a7f0fe
#
_cell.length_a   1.000
_cell.length_b   1.000
_cell.length_c   1.000
_cell.angle_alpha   90.00
_cell.angle_beta   90.00
_cell.angle_gamma   90.00
#
_symmetry.space_group_name_H-M   'P 1'
#
loop_
_entity.id
_entity.type
_entity.pdbx_description
1 polymer ?
#
loop_
_entity_poly.entity_id
_entity_poly.type
_entity_poly.pdbx_seq_one_letter_code
_entity_poly.pdbx_strand_id
1 'polypeptide(L)'
;MSDFVLDWEREARTGVAEAVLCEPKTPAQIAAILDSAATSGARLLLTRLAPAQHDDLPEALRRRLDFDALSRTAILGGPHPGTPVEGTVIVAAGTADLGPAQEAARTLAFHGHAAPLIADVGVAGLWRLDAQVGRLREARVIIVAAGMEGALFSVIAGLVAAPVIALPTSVGYGVASGGAVALNAALSSCAPGVMAMNIDNGFGAAAAAIKMLGIARR
;
A
#
# COMPACT_ATOMS: atom_id res chain seq x y z
N MET A 1 -21.66 9.20 -23.46
CA MET A 1 -21.47 9.55 -22.03
C MET A 1 -20.29 8.76 -21.53
N SER A 2 -19.37 9.35 -20.77
CA SER A 2 -18.27 8.59 -20.17
C SER A 2 -18.83 7.73 -19.04
N ASP A 3 -18.40 6.46 -18.96
CA ASP A 3 -18.83 5.51 -17.93
C ASP A 3 -18.13 5.76 -16.57
N PHE A 4 -17.38 6.87 -16.44
CA PHE A 4 -16.64 7.24 -15.23
C PHE A 4 -16.63 8.75 -15.02
N VAL A 5 -16.45 9.15 -13.77
CA VAL A 5 -16.21 10.54 -13.34
C VAL A 5 -15.02 10.50 -12.38
N LEU A 6 -13.94 11.23 -12.68
CA LEU A 6 -12.77 11.36 -11.82
C LEU A 6 -12.95 12.53 -10.85
N ASP A 7 -12.69 12.28 -9.56
CA ASP A 7 -12.81 13.25 -8.48
C ASP A 7 -11.46 13.94 -8.19
N TRP A 8 -11.11 14.92 -9.01
CA TRP A 8 -9.85 15.67 -8.89
C TRP A 8 -9.74 16.48 -7.58
N GLU A 9 -10.87 16.81 -6.96
CA GLU A 9 -10.92 17.55 -5.69
C GLU A 9 -10.78 16.64 -4.46
N ARG A 10 -10.64 15.32 -4.67
CA ARG A 10 -10.61 14.34 -3.58
C ARG A 10 -9.45 14.55 -2.63
N GLU A 11 -8.25 14.82 -3.15
CA GLU A 11 -7.05 15.03 -2.32
C GLU A 11 -7.21 16.25 -1.41
N ALA A 12 -7.69 17.35 -1.94
CA ALA A 12 -7.96 18.58 -1.15
C ALA A 12 -8.99 18.34 -0.04
N ARG A 13 -10.01 17.52 -0.32
CA ARG A 13 -11.12 17.25 0.61
C ARG A 13 -10.77 16.15 1.63
N THR A 14 -10.04 15.11 1.23
CA THR A 14 -9.84 13.90 2.05
C THR A 14 -8.40 13.68 2.48
N GLY A 15 -7.44 14.40 1.92
CA GLY A 15 -6.00 14.22 2.12
C GLY A 15 -5.39 13.03 1.34
N VAL A 16 -6.19 12.36 0.49
CA VAL A 16 -5.74 11.23 -0.34
C VAL A 16 -6.35 11.38 -1.72
N ALA A 17 -5.53 11.43 -2.76
CA ALA A 17 -5.98 11.53 -4.14
C ALA A 17 -6.79 10.30 -4.57
N GLU A 18 -7.59 10.46 -5.62
CA GLU A 18 -8.27 9.33 -6.23
C GLU A 18 -7.29 8.35 -6.84
N ALA A 19 -7.58 7.07 -6.67
CA ALA A 19 -6.86 5.98 -7.32
C ALA A 19 -7.82 5.10 -8.12
N VAL A 20 -7.35 4.58 -9.24
CA VAL A 20 -8.13 3.70 -10.11
C VAL A 20 -7.92 2.25 -9.70
N LEU A 21 -8.98 1.58 -9.26
CA LEU A 21 -9.00 0.13 -9.08
C LEU A 21 -9.16 -0.53 -10.45
N CYS A 22 -8.10 -1.17 -10.96
CA CYS A 22 -8.06 -1.71 -12.32
C CYS A 22 -8.64 -3.12 -12.43
N GLU A 23 -8.56 -3.93 -11.39
CA GLU A 23 -8.94 -5.35 -11.42
C GLU A 23 -10.31 -5.65 -12.05
N PRO A 24 -11.41 -4.89 -11.75
CA PRO A 24 -12.72 -5.13 -12.37
C PRO A 24 -12.90 -4.41 -13.72
N LYS A 25 -11.88 -3.72 -14.25
CA LYS A 25 -11.99 -2.89 -15.46
C LYS A 25 -11.40 -3.58 -16.69
N THR A 26 -11.99 -3.29 -17.84
CA THR A 26 -11.41 -3.68 -19.13
C THR A 26 -10.24 -2.77 -19.50
N PRO A 27 -9.27 -3.23 -20.32
CA PRO A 27 -8.20 -2.37 -20.85
C PRO A 27 -8.71 -1.11 -21.55
N ALA A 28 -9.84 -1.19 -22.26
CA ALA A 28 -10.46 -0.03 -22.91
C ALA A 28 -10.95 1.02 -21.90
N GLN A 29 -11.55 0.60 -20.79
CA GLN A 29 -11.97 1.51 -19.72
C GLN A 29 -10.76 2.16 -19.04
N ILE A 30 -9.70 1.39 -18.78
CA ILE A 30 -8.45 1.92 -18.21
C ILE A 30 -7.82 2.94 -19.17
N ALA A 31 -7.76 2.65 -20.45
CA ALA A 31 -7.24 3.56 -21.46
C ALA A 31 -8.01 4.88 -21.50
N ALA A 32 -9.35 4.82 -21.52
CA ALA A 32 -10.19 6.03 -21.51
C ALA A 32 -9.98 6.90 -20.26
N ILE A 33 -9.80 6.27 -19.09
CA ILE A 33 -9.48 6.98 -17.83
C ILE A 33 -8.10 7.65 -17.92
N LEU A 34 -7.09 6.94 -18.43
CA LEU A 34 -5.74 7.46 -18.61
C LEU A 34 -5.69 8.63 -19.60
N ASP A 35 -6.43 8.55 -20.72
CA ASP A 35 -6.52 9.64 -21.69
C ASP A 35 -7.15 10.88 -21.08
N SER A 36 -8.20 10.73 -20.28
CA SER A 36 -8.83 11.82 -19.55
C SER A 36 -7.87 12.49 -18.57
N ALA A 37 -7.14 11.70 -17.79
CA ALA A 37 -6.14 12.20 -16.85
C ALA A 37 -4.98 12.90 -17.58
N ALA A 38 -4.52 12.31 -18.67
CA ALA A 38 -3.45 12.85 -19.50
C ALA A 38 -3.81 14.20 -20.12
N THR A 39 -5.06 14.35 -20.56
CA THR A 39 -5.56 15.59 -21.17
C THR A 39 -5.68 16.71 -20.13
N SER A 40 -6.02 16.38 -18.88
CA SER A 40 -6.08 17.36 -17.79
C SER A 40 -4.69 17.67 -17.17
N GLY A 41 -3.62 16.99 -17.61
CA GLY A 41 -2.29 17.11 -17.01
C GLY A 41 -2.20 16.58 -15.57
N ALA A 42 -3.17 15.80 -15.14
CA ALA A 42 -3.26 15.29 -13.79
C ALA A 42 -2.36 14.06 -13.57
N ARG A 43 -1.86 13.92 -12.34
CA ARG A 43 -1.23 12.69 -11.87
C ARG A 43 -2.31 11.70 -11.47
N LEU A 44 -2.07 10.41 -11.73
CA LEU A 44 -3.03 9.36 -11.41
C LEU A 44 -2.31 8.10 -10.92
N LEU A 45 -2.82 7.49 -9.85
CA LEU A 45 -2.39 6.20 -9.35
C LEU A 45 -3.39 5.12 -9.81
N LEU A 46 -2.86 4.05 -10.39
CA LEU A 46 -3.60 2.84 -10.72
C LEU A 46 -3.19 1.75 -9.75
N THR A 47 -4.15 1.04 -9.19
CA THR A 47 -3.94 -0.10 -8.29
C THR A 47 -4.55 -1.36 -8.86
N ARG A 48 -4.00 -2.52 -8.49
CA ARG A 48 -4.42 -3.85 -8.99
C ARG A 48 -4.48 -3.93 -10.51
N LEU A 49 -3.56 -3.27 -11.19
CA LEU A 49 -3.36 -3.39 -12.63
C LEU A 49 -2.59 -4.69 -12.92
N ALA A 50 -3.27 -5.68 -13.48
CA ALA A 50 -2.61 -6.93 -13.86
C ALA A 50 -1.63 -6.69 -15.03
N PRO A 51 -0.50 -7.43 -15.08
CA PRO A 51 0.44 -7.31 -16.20
C PRO A 51 -0.25 -7.47 -17.57
N ALA A 52 -1.16 -8.43 -17.73
CA ALA A 52 -1.91 -8.61 -18.97
C ALA A 52 -2.77 -7.39 -19.33
N GLN A 53 -3.45 -6.76 -18.34
CA GLN A 53 -4.21 -5.53 -18.59
C GLN A 53 -3.29 -4.38 -19.02
N HIS A 54 -2.09 -4.27 -18.39
CA HIS A 54 -1.09 -3.29 -18.76
C HIS A 54 -0.60 -3.51 -20.20
N ASP A 55 -0.29 -4.75 -20.58
CA ASP A 55 0.23 -5.11 -21.89
C ASP A 55 -0.81 -4.89 -23.02
N ASP A 56 -2.09 -5.01 -22.70
CA ASP A 56 -3.21 -4.74 -23.61
C ASP A 56 -3.51 -3.23 -23.78
N LEU A 57 -2.89 -2.34 -22.99
CA LEU A 57 -3.05 -0.90 -23.18
C LEU A 57 -2.34 -0.43 -24.47
N PRO A 58 -2.84 0.64 -25.12
CA PRO A 58 -2.14 1.30 -26.23
C PRO A 58 -0.69 1.66 -25.85
N GLU A 59 0.26 1.40 -26.74
CA GLU A 59 1.69 1.62 -26.49
C GLU A 59 2.00 3.07 -26.06
N ALA A 60 1.32 4.03 -26.65
CA ALA A 60 1.48 5.45 -26.30
C ALA A 60 1.13 5.76 -24.84
N LEU A 61 0.16 5.04 -24.25
CA LEU A 61 -0.20 5.14 -22.84
C LEU A 61 0.79 4.39 -21.95
N ARG A 62 1.15 3.14 -22.34
CA ARG A 62 2.12 2.34 -21.59
C ARG A 62 3.44 3.07 -21.35
N ARG A 63 3.97 3.74 -22.35
CA ARG A 63 5.23 4.52 -22.27
C ARG A 63 5.17 5.68 -21.28
N ARG A 64 3.98 6.11 -20.86
CA ARG A 64 3.76 7.21 -19.91
C ARG A 64 3.57 6.72 -18.48
N LEU A 65 3.45 5.40 -18.29
CA LEU A 65 3.21 4.77 -16.99
C LEU A 65 4.51 4.29 -16.36
N ASP A 66 4.74 4.66 -15.12
CA ASP A 66 5.67 3.97 -14.25
C ASP A 66 4.95 2.75 -13.66
N PHE A 67 5.03 1.61 -14.37
CA PHE A 67 4.38 0.36 -14.00
C PHE A 67 5.30 -0.54 -13.18
N ASP A 68 4.79 -1.05 -12.07
CA ASP A 68 5.44 -2.06 -11.24
C ASP A 68 4.57 -3.34 -11.17
N ALA A 69 5.09 -4.41 -11.73
CA ALA A 69 4.37 -5.67 -11.83
C ALA A 69 4.19 -6.38 -10.49
N LEU A 70 5.12 -6.20 -9.52
CA LEU A 70 5.06 -6.84 -8.21
C LEU A 70 3.90 -6.29 -7.39
N SER A 71 3.79 -4.98 -7.28
CA SER A 71 2.70 -4.30 -6.58
C SER A 71 1.42 -4.18 -7.41
N ARG A 72 1.49 -4.49 -8.71
CA ARG A 72 0.38 -4.28 -9.66
C ARG A 72 -0.11 -2.83 -9.66
N THR A 73 0.81 -1.89 -9.53
CA THR A 73 0.50 -0.45 -9.56
C THR A 73 1.13 0.23 -10.76
N ALA A 74 0.49 1.30 -11.21
CA ALA A 74 1.09 2.20 -12.20
C ALA A 74 0.86 3.66 -11.81
N ILE A 75 1.81 4.53 -12.13
CA ILE A 75 1.72 5.97 -11.89
C ILE A 75 1.82 6.70 -13.24
N LEU A 76 0.81 7.53 -13.51
CA LEU A 76 0.83 8.52 -14.60
C LEU A 76 1.26 9.87 -14.04
N GLY A 77 2.10 10.61 -14.77
CA GLY A 77 2.49 11.98 -14.41
C GLY A 77 3.72 12.08 -13.51
N GLY A 78 4.44 10.97 -13.33
CA GLY A 78 5.74 10.95 -12.65
C GLY A 78 5.71 11.08 -11.13
N PRO A 79 6.89 11.30 -10.49
CA PRO A 79 7.02 11.37 -9.04
C PRO A 79 6.31 12.59 -8.45
N HIS A 80 6.06 12.56 -7.14
CA HIS A 80 5.49 13.69 -6.42
C HIS A 80 6.48 14.88 -6.43
N PRO A 81 6.03 16.09 -6.82
CA PRO A 81 6.87 17.27 -6.72
C PRO A 81 7.00 17.71 -5.26
N GLY A 82 8.22 17.80 -4.76
CA GLY A 82 8.50 18.28 -3.41
C GLY A 82 9.31 17.31 -2.56
N THR A 83 9.70 17.76 -1.37
CA THR A 83 10.47 16.95 -0.42
C THR A 83 9.55 15.91 0.23
N PRO A 84 9.92 14.63 0.20
CA PRO A 84 9.09 13.60 0.81
C PRO A 84 8.92 13.76 2.32
N VAL A 85 7.73 13.46 2.80
CA VAL A 85 7.41 13.40 4.22
C VAL A 85 7.88 12.07 4.78
N GLU A 86 8.70 12.11 5.81
CA GLU A 86 9.21 10.94 6.52
C GLU A 86 8.33 10.55 7.72
N GLY A 87 8.56 9.36 8.27
CA GLY A 87 7.96 8.87 9.49
C GLY A 87 7.16 7.58 9.33
N THR A 88 6.96 7.08 8.12
CA THR A 88 6.37 5.75 7.88
C THR A 88 7.48 4.74 7.62
N VAL A 89 7.36 3.55 8.23
CA VAL A 89 8.15 2.37 7.89
C VAL A 89 7.19 1.26 7.46
N ILE A 90 7.53 0.53 6.39
CA ILE A 90 6.79 -0.64 5.95
C ILE A 90 7.60 -1.88 6.29
N VAL A 91 6.93 -2.90 6.81
CA VAL A 91 7.52 -4.19 7.16
C VAL A 91 6.79 -5.31 6.43
N ALA A 92 7.51 -6.22 5.78
CA ALA A 92 6.97 -7.44 5.20
C ALA A 92 7.51 -8.66 5.93
N ALA A 93 6.61 -9.56 6.35
CA ALA A 93 6.97 -10.78 7.08
C ALA A 93 7.83 -11.72 6.24
N GLY A 94 7.42 -11.95 5.00
CA GLY A 94 8.16 -12.76 4.04
C GLY A 94 8.26 -12.08 2.67
N THR A 95 9.06 -12.68 1.79
CA THR A 95 9.19 -12.19 0.40
C THR A 95 7.89 -12.31 -0.40
N ALA A 96 7.02 -13.25 -0.02
CA ALA A 96 5.70 -13.41 -0.63
C ALA A 96 4.74 -12.27 -0.28
N ASP A 97 4.96 -11.56 0.84
CA ASP A 97 4.14 -10.42 1.29
C ASP A 97 4.54 -9.09 0.61
N LEU A 98 5.57 -9.12 -0.24
CA LEU A 98 6.11 -7.91 -0.87
C LEU A 98 5.13 -7.22 -1.81
N GLY A 99 4.24 -7.93 -2.49
CA GLY A 99 3.28 -7.32 -3.41
C GLY A 99 2.42 -6.24 -2.73
N PRO A 100 1.62 -6.58 -1.72
CA PRO A 100 0.83 -5.61 -0.95
C PRO A 100 1.67 -4.56 -0.21
N ALA A 101 2.85 -4.94 0.30
CA ALA A 101 3.77 -4.00 0.94
C ALA A 101 4.29 -2.94 -0.05
N GLN A 102 4.62 -3.36 -1.27
CA GLN A 102 5.07 -2.48 -2.34
C GLN A 102 3.93 -1.60 -2.88
N GLU A 103 2.68 -2.11 -2.93
CA GLU A 103 1.51 -1.27 -3.24
C GLU A 103 1.39 -0.12 -2.22
N ALA A 104 1.57 -0.41 -0.93
CA ALA A 104 1.56 0.62 0.11
C ALA A 104 2.71 1.62 -0.08
N ALA A 105 3.93 1.15 -0.37
CA ALA A 105 5.10 2.00 -0.59
C ALA A 105 4.91 2.94 -1.78
N ARG A 106 4.43 2.43 -2.91
CA ARG A 106 4.19 3.22 -4.12
C ARG A 106 3.02 4.21 -3.95
N THR A 107 1.99 3.82 -3.19
CA THR A 107 0.90 4.73 -2.83
C THR A 107 1.40 5.89 -1.96
N LEU A 108 2.23 5.61 -0.95
CA LEU A 108 2.87 6.63 -0.13
C LEU A 108 3.75 7.55 -0.97
N ALA A 109 4.60 6.99 -1.84
CA ALA A 109 5.46 7.77 -2.74
C ALA A 109 4.66 8.66 -3.70
N PHE A 110 3.55 8.17 -4.24
CA PHE A 110 2.62 8.96 -5.06
C PHE A 110 2.09 10.19 -4.32
N HIS A 111 1.85 10.10 -3.02
CA HIS A 111 1.39 11.19 -2.17
C HIS A 111 2.53 11.97 -1.50
N GLY A 112 3.78 11.78 -1.93
CA GLY A 112 4.93 12.53 -1.40
C GLY A 112 5.40 12.08 -0.02
N HIS A 113 5.23 10.83 0.33
CA HIS A 113 5.73 10.25 1.57
C HIS A 113 6.87 9.26 1.30
N ALA A 114 7.97 9.38 2.05
CA ALA A 114 9.02 8.37 2.09
C ALA A 114 8.63 7.26 3.06
N ALA A 115 8.73 6.02 2.62
CA ALA A 115 8.42 4.86 3.44
C ALA A 115 9.40 3.72 3.12
N PRO A 116 10.52 3.63 3.83
CA PRO A 116 11.44 2.52 3.65
C PRO A 116 10.75 1.18 3.97
N LEU A 117 11.03 0.17 3.14
CA LEU A 117 10.49 -1.16 3.25
C LEU A 117 11.56 -2.11 3.82
N ILE A 118 11.23 -2.78 4.92
CA ILE A 118 12.03 -3.83 5.58
C ILE A 118 11.36 -5.16 5.26
N ALA A 119 12.07 -6.04 4.56
CA ALA A 119 11.53 -7.31 4.10
C ALA A 119 12.11 -8.50 4.88
N ASP A 120 11.38 -9.62 4.85
CA ASP A 120 11.81 -10.93 5.35
C ASP A 120 12.16 -10.94 6.84
N VAL A 121 11.33 -10.32 7.67
CA VAL A 121 11.48 -10.25 9.13
C VAL A 121 10.37 -11.01 9.88
N GLY A 122 9.85 -12.08 9.29
CA GLY A 122 8.83 -12.93 9.88
C GLY A 122 9.23 -13.55 11.21
N VAL A 123 8.23 -13.84 12.06
CA VAL A 123 8.41 -14.31 13.44
C VAL A 123 9.14 -15.65 13.57
N ALA A 124 9.15 -16.47 12.52
CA ALA A 124 9.91 -17.72 12.50
C ALA A 124 11.44 -17.51 12.59
N GLY A 125 11.91 -16.29 12.32
CA GLY A 125 13.30 -15.89 12.49
C GLY A 125 13.41 -14.57 13.24
N LEU A 126 12.99 -14.53 14.51
CA LEU A 126 12.91 -13.32 15.33
C LEU A 126 14.19 -12.48 15.36
N TRP A 127 15.37 -13.10 15.21
CA TRP A 127 16.63 -12.38 15.14
C TRP A 127 16.69 -11.35 14.01
N ARG A 128 15.98 -11.61 12.89
CA ARG A 128 15.89 -10.68 11.77
C ARG A 128 15.08 -9.43 12.13
N LEU A 129 13.97 -9.62 12.84
CA LEU A 129 13.17 -8.53 13.37
C LEU A 129 13.94 -7.77 14.45
N ASP A 130 14.59 -8.47 15.39
CA ASP A 130 15.35 -7.87 16.49
C ASP A 130 16.41 -6.89 15.97
N ALA A 131 17.10 -7.25 14.89
CA ALA A 131 18.08 -6.39 14.23
C ALA A 131 17.47 -5.07 13.67
N GLN A 132 16.14 -4.98 13.50
CA GLN A 132 15.43 -3.81 12.96
C GLN A 132 14.68 -3.01 14.04
N VAL A 133 14.56 -3.50 15.27
CA VAL A 133 13.74 -2.87 16.34
C VAL A 133 14.16 -1.43 16.58
N GLY A 134 15.46 -1.13 16.59
CA GLY A 134 15.96 0.24 16.75
C GLY A 134 15.35 1.20 15.73
N ARG A 135 15.37 0.81 14.46
CA ARG A 135 14.78 1.59 13.35
C ARG A 135 13.26 1.70 13.43
N LEU A 136 12.59 0.63 13.86
CA LEU A 136 11.13 0.63 14.01
C LEU A 136 10.67 1.57 15.13
N ARG A 137 11.46 1.74 16.18
CA ARG A 137 11.16 2.66 17.31
C ARG A 137 11.24 4.13 16.92
N GLU A 138 11.93 4.48 15.83
CA GLU A 138 12.01 5.84 15.30
C GLU A 138 10.82 6.19 14.39
N ALA A 139 10.04 5.19 13.97
CA ALA A 139 8.90 5.41 13.10
C ALA A 139 7.76 6.11 13.84
N ARG A 140 6.99 6.92 13.12
CA ARG A 140 5.76 7.56 13.61
C ARG A 140 4.53 6.70 13.30
N VAL A 141 4.58 5.90 12.24
CA VAL A 141 3.55 4.94 11.82
C VAL A 141 4.26 3.74 11.18
N ILE A 142 3.80 2.53 11.49
CA ILE A 142 4.34 1.31 10.89
C ILE A 142 3.23 0.56 10.15
N ILE A 143 3.46 0.23 8.88
CA ILE A 143 2.61 -0.67 8.12
C ILE A 143 3.28 -2.05 8.14
N VAL A 144 2.56 -3.08 8.55
CA VAL A 144 3.06 -4.45 8.62
C VAL A 144 2.26 -5.33 7.66
N ALA A 145 2.90 -5.86 6.62
CA ALA A 145 2.32 -6.82 5.69
C ALA A 145 2.69 -8.24 6.12
N ALA A 146 1.70 -9.07 6.42
CA ALA A 146 1.90 -10.45 6.84
C ALA A 146 0.70 -11.32 6.47
N GLY A 147 1.00 -12.50 5.94
CA GLY A 147 0.03 -13.58 5.74
C GLY A 147 0.09 -14.63 6.84
N MET A 148 -0.21 -15.88 6.48
CA MET A 148 -0.23 -17.01 7.41
C MET A 148 -1.09 -16.74 8.65
N GLU A 149 -0.52 -16.84 9.86
CA GLU A 149 -1.17 -16.59 11.14
C GLU A 149 -1.15 -15.12 11.59
N GLY A 150 -0.47 -14.22 10.87
CA GLY A 150 -0.43 -12.78 11.18
C GLY A 150 0.25 -12.41 12.49
N ALA A 151 1.07 -13.29 13.07
CA ALA A 151 1.68 -13.07 14.40
C ALA A 151 2.56 -11.80 14.46
N LEU A 152 3.15 -11.40 13.33
CA LEU A 152 4.04 -10.25 13.26
C LEU A 152 3.36 -8.93 13.68
N PHE A 153 2.05 -8.77 13.47
CA PHE A 153 1.30 -7.59 13.88
C PHE A 153 1.40 -7.35 15.38
N SER A 154 1.09 -8.37 16.18
CA SER A 154 1.13 -8.30 17.63
C SER A 154 2.55 -8.16 18.16
N VAL A 155 3.51 -8.86 17.56
CA VAL A 155 4.92 -8.81 17.97
C VAL A 155 5.48 -7.40 17.79
N ILE A 156 5.31 -6.78 16.62
CA ILE A 156 5.80 -5.41 16.39
C ILE A 156 5.07 -4.43 17.31
N ALA A 157 3.75 -4.51 17.44
CA ALA A 157 3.00 -3.60 18.31
C ALA A 157 3.43 -3.67 19.79
N GLY A 158 3.91 -4.82 20.25
CA GLY A 158 4.48 -4.97 21.60
C GLY A 158 5.90 -4.39 21.76
N LEU A 159 6.58 -4.03 20.68
CA LEU A 159 7.98 -3.57 20.69
C LEU A 159 8.15 -2.07 20.43
N VAL A 160 7.10 -1.38 19.96
CA VAL A 160 7.16 0.00 19.50
C VAL A 160 6.04 0.86 20.12
N ALA A 161 6.27 2.18 20.19
CA ALA A 161 5.24 3.14 20.61
C ALA A 161 4.38 3.64 19.43
N ALA A 162 4.86 3.47 18.19
CA ALA A 162 4.14 3.89 16.99
C ALA A 162 2.87 3.05 16.76
N PRO A 163 1.77 3.64 16.25
CA PRO A 163 0.63 2.87 15.80
C PRO A 163 1.01 1.90 14.67
N VAL A 164 0.45 0.69 14.72
CA VAL A 164 0.69 -0.39 13.76
C VAL A 164 -0.54 -0.58 12.88
N ILE A 165 -0.37 -0.37 11.59
CA ILE A 165 -1.36 -0.68 10.57
C ILE A 165 -1.09 -2.10 10.06
N ALA A 166 -1.90 -3.05 10.49
CA ALA A 166 -1.86 -4.41 10.00
C ALA A 166 -2.43 -4.46 8.58
N LEU A 167 -1.61 -4.91 7.64
CA LEU A 167 -1.96 -5.23 6.26
C LEU A 167 -1.94 -6.76 6.10
N PRO A 168 -3.05 -7.44 6.40
CA PRO A 168 -3.14 -8.88 6.16
C PRO A 168 -2.95 -9.17 4.68
N THR A 169 -2.16 -10.19 4.36
CA THR A 169 -1.99 -10.64 2.98
C THR A 169 -2.69 -11.97 2.74
N SER A 170 -3.09 -12.24 1.50
CA SER A 170 -3.69 -13.53 1.11
C SER A 170 -2.66 -14.67 1.07
N VAL A 171 -1.40 -14.39 1.38
CA VAL A 171 -0.32 -15.37 1.46
C VAL A 171 -0.58 -16.37 2.58
N GLY A 172 -0.66 -17.63 2.21
CA GLY A 172 -0.89 -18.72 3.14
C GLY A 172 -1.40 -19.98 2.45
N TYR A 173 -1.47 -21.06 3.21
CA TYR A 173 -1.96 -22.36 2.74
C TYR A 173 -2.77 -23.05 3.84
N GLY A 174 -3.51 -24.12 3.49
CA GLY A 174 -4.37 -24.84 4.44
C GLY A 174 -5.37 -23.90 5.10
N VAL A 175 -5.43 -23.91 6.43
CA VAL A 175 -6.36 -23.05 7.20
C VAL A 175 -6.02 -21.55 7.08
N ALA A 176 -4.79 -21.19 6.74
CA ALA A 176 -4.35 -19.81 6.57
C ALA A 176 -4.52 -19.29 5.13
N SER A 177 -5.10 -20.06 4.23
CA SER A 177 -5.32 -19.65 2.84
C SER A 177 -6.22 -18.42 2.75
N GLY A 178 -5.88 -17.49 1.86
CA GLY A 178 -6.73 -16.33 1.53
C GLY A 178 -6.72 -15.19 2.55
N GLY A 179 -5.86 -15.24 3.58
CA GLY A 179 -5.59 -14.12 4.48
C GLY A 179 -6.59 -13.89 5.61
N ALA A 180 -7.69 -14.66 5.69
CA ALA A 180 -8.70 -14.50 6.75
C ALA A 180 -8.13 -14.75 8.15
N VAL A 181 -7.20 -15.70 8.29
CA VAL A 181 -6.54 -15.98 9.57
C VAL A 181 -5.68 -14.80 9.99
N ALA A 182 -4.88 -14.24 9.08
CA ALA A 182 -4.06 -13.05 9.36
C ALA A 182 -4.93 -11.84 9.75
N LEU A 183 -6.06 -11.62 9.07
CA LEU A 183 -6.99 -10.55 9.41
C LEU A 183 -7.60 -10.76 10.82
N ASN A 184 -8.04 -11.97 11.13
CA ASN A 184 -8.59 -12.29 12.45
C ASN A 184 -7.53 -12.14 13.55
N ALA A 185 -6.28 -12.51 13.29
CA ALA A 185 -5.19 -12.31 14.23
C ALA A 185 -4.95 -10.81 14.52
N ALA A 186 -4.99 -9.96 13.50
CA ALA A 186 -4.87 -8.51 13.67
C ALA A 186 -6.02 -7.95 14.51
N LEU A 187 -7.26 -8.36 14.24
CA LEU A 187 -8.47 -7.91 14.95
C LEU A 187 -8.54 -8.43 16.40
N SER A 188 -7.94 -9.58 16.67
CA SER A 188 -7.92 -10.21 18.02
C SER A 188 -6.63 -9.95 18.78
N SER A 189 -5.75 -9.09 18.27
CA SER A 189 -4.47 -8.78 18.91
C SER A 189 -4.68 -8.22 20.33
N CYS A 190 -3.96 -8.76 21.31
CA CYS A 190 -3.91 -8.20 22.67
C CYS A 190 -2.95 -7.00 22.78
N ALA A 191 -2.10 -6.77 21.76
CA ALA A 191 -1.21 -5.63 21.75
C ALA A 191 -2.01 -4.36 21.38
N PRO A 192 -1.91 -3.27 22.19
CA PRO A 192 -2.65 -2.04 21.90
C PRO A 192 -2.08 -1.33 20.66
N GLY A 193 -2.94 -0.61 19.92
CA GLY A 193 -2.51 0.22 18.80
C GLY A 193 -2.41 -0.50 17.45
N VAL A 194 -2.91 -1.74 17.33
CA VAL A 194 -3.06 -2.44 16.05
C VAL A 194 -4.37 -2.03 15.38
N MET A 195 -4.29 -1.58 14.14
CA MET A 195 -5.44 -1.25 13.29
C MET A 195 -5.38 -2.12 12.04
N ALA A 196 -6.44 -2.86 11.75
CA ALA A 196 -6.47 -3.79 10.64
C ALA A 196 -7.04 -3.15 9.35
N MET A 197 -6.35 -3.38 8.24
CA MET A 197 -6.86 -3.10 6.89
C MET A 197 -7.49 -4.37 6.31
N ASN A 198 -8.20 -4.21 5.19
CA ASN A 198 -8.69 -5.37 4.44
C ASN A 198 -7.51 -6.15 3.83
N ILE A 199 -7.74 -7.42 3.50
CA ILE A 199 -6.73 -8.31 2.92
C ILE A 199 -6.19 -7.74 1.59
N ASP A 200 -4.87 -7.76 1.42
CA ASP A 200 -4.15 -7.25 0.24
C ASP A 200 -4.47 -5.77 -0.10
N ASN A 201 -4.85 -4.96 0.87
CA ASN A 201 -5.20 -3.56 0.64
C ASN A 201 -4.05 -2.62 1.02
N GLY A 202 -2.97 -2.67 0.24
CA GLY A 202 -1.82 -1.79 0.42
C GLY A 202 -2.16 -0.30 0.25
N PHE A 203 -3.03 0.02 -0.72
CA PHE A 203 -3.56 1.37 -0.89
C PHE A 203 -4.27 1.89 0.38
N GLY A 204 -5.15 1.07 0.97
CA GLY A 204 -5.85 1.44 2.20
C GLY A 204 -4.90 1.64 3.39
N ALA A 205 -3.87 0.79 3.52
CA ALA A 205 -2.86 0.93 4.56
C ALA A 205 -2.07 2.23 4.42
N ALA A 206 -1.65 2.58 3.20
CA ALA A 206 -0.99 3.84 2.90
C ALA A 206 -1.89 5.05 3.18
N ALA A 207 -3.16 5.01 2.75
CA ALA A 207 -4.12 6.08 2.98
C ALA A 207 -4.34 6.33 4.49
N ALA A 208 -4.40 5.27 5.31
CA ALA A 208 -4.48 5.38 6.76
C ALA A 208 -3.23 6.05 7.35
N ALA A 209 -2.03 5.64 6.92
CA ALA A 209 -0.76 6.24 7.36
C ALA A 209 -0.68 7.74 7.00
N ILE A 210 -1.05 8.13 5.79
CA ILE A 210 -1.09 9.53 5.34
C ILE A 210 -1.97 10.36 6.28
N LYS A 211 -3.18 9.87 6.56
CA LYS A 211 -4.12 10.57 7.46
C LYS A 211 -3.62 10.70 8.88
N MET A 212 -2.98 9.66 9.43
CA MET A 212 -2.38 9.71 10.77
C MET A 212 -1.25 10.74 10.86
N LEU A 213 -0.36 10.76 9.86
CA LEU A 213 0.72 11.74 9.80
C LEU A 213 0.20 13.17 9.60
N GLY A 214 -0.92 13.34 8.88
CA GLY A 214 -1.59 14.63 8.68
C GLY A 214 -2.19 15.21 9.97
N ILE A 215 -2.72 14.38 10.86
CA ILE A 215 -3.26 14.82 12.17
C ILE A 215 -2.15 15.42 13.04
N ALA A 216 -0.99 14.80 13.04
CA ALA A 216 0.14 15.23 13.87
C ALA A 216 0.84 16.52 13.38
N ARG A 217 0.40 17.10 12.25
CA ARG A 217 0.91 18.37 11.69
C ARG A 217 -0.01 19.57 11.93
N ARG A 218 -1.20 19.32 12.48
CA ARG A 218 -2.16 20.36 12.89
C ARG A 218 -1.97 20.72 14.36
#